data_30f51f14aa6cb9263a04f78dc1e460e0
#
_entry.id   30f51f14aa6cb9263a04f78dc1e460e0
#
_cell.length_a   1.000
_cell.length_b   1.000
_cell.length_c   1.000
_cell.angle_alpha   90.00
_cell.angle_beta   90.00
_cell.angle_gamma   90.00
#
_symmetry.space_group_name_H-M   'P 1'
#
loop_
_entity.id
_entity.type
_entity.pdbx_description
1 polymer ?
#
loop_
_entity_poly.entity_id
_entity_poly.type
_entity_poly.pdbx_seq_one_letter_code
_entity_poly.pdbx_strand_id
1 'polypeptide(L)'
;MVVEILFEEVCGLYGDGQNVNYLQATLPQAQFVRTALTDEPYFAEHTPDLIYIGSMSERIQRRVIEKLRPYTVRLEELVEKDVPILATGNAGEIFCKHITYKTEETEIDGLGLVDLTVETDYFNRYNGKVLADFEGMEIVGFRSQFSFMQGDNSQNYFLQVRRGDGLNKKSKLEGFRVHNLIGTNLLGPILPLNPLFCEYFVGLGGAQAEAAFKDEAMDAYRQRVKEFSDPEVKF
;
A
#
# COMPACT_ATOMS: atom_id res chain seq x y z
N MET A 1 3.65 19.01 -10.08
CA MET A 1 3.72 17.74 -9.33
C MET A 1 3.89 16.60 -10.32
N VAL A 2 4.81 15.68 -10.02
CA VAL A 2 5.06 14.46 -10.79
C VAL A 2 4.70 13.26 -9.92
N VAL A 3 3.81 12.40 -10.41
CA VAL A 3 3.38 11.17 -9.76
C VAL A 3 3.89 10.00 -10.58
N GLU A 4 4.74 9.15 -10.00
CA GLU A 4 5.20 7.94 -10.67
C GLU A 4 4.33 6.74 -10.28
N ILE A 5 3.82 6.03 -11.28
CA ILE A 5 3.06 4.80 -11.12
C ILE A 5 3.93 3.64 -11.60
N LEU A 6 4.29 2.75 -10.67
CA LEU A 6 5.16 1.63 -10.98
C LEU A 6 4.36 0.41 -11.43
N PHE A 7 4.69 -0.08 -12.63
CA PHE A 7 4.30 -1.39 -13.16
C PHE A 7 2.79 -1.64 -13.20
N GLU A 8 2.00 -0.58 -13.52
CA GLU A 8 0.53 -0.64 -13.50
C GLU A 8 -0.03 -1.80 -14.34
N GLU A 9 0.63 -2.17 -15.42
CA GLU A 9 0.21 -3.24 -16.33
C GLU A 9 0.24 -4.64 -15.68
N VAL A 10 0.95 -4.79 -14.55
CA VAL A 10 1.08 -6.04 -13.78
C VAL A 10 0.74 -5.89 -12.29
N CYS A 11 0.58 -4.65 -11.82
CA CYS A 11 0.34 -4.29 -10.42
C CYS A 11 -0.99 -3.55 -10.25
N GLY A 12 -2.10 -4.28 -10.26
CA GLY A 12 -3.45 -3.70 -10.14
C GLY A 12 -4.52 -4.74 -9.84
N LEU A 13 -4.17 -5.82 -9.12
CA LEU A 13 -5.13 -6.86 -8.75
C LEU A 13 -6.22 -6.31 -7.82
N TYR A 14 -7.36 -7.00 -7.78
CA TYR A 14 -8.48 -6.70 -6.87
C TYR A 14 -9.05 -5.28 -7.01
N GLY A 15 -8.94 -4.68 -8.20
CA GLY A 15 -9.40 -3.32 -8.45
C GLY A 15 -8.44 -2.23 -7.96
N ASP A 16 -7.23 -2.58 -7.58
CA ASP A 16 -6.24 -1.68 -6.97
C ASP A 16 -5.77 -0.58 -7.95
N GLY A 17 -5.87 -0.82 -9.26
CA GLY A 17 -5.67 0.21 -10.29
C GLY A 17 -6.63 1.41 -10.17
N GLN A 18 -7.75 1.28 -9.43
CA GLN A 18 -8.63 2.43 -9.16
C GLN A 18 -7.99 3.45 -8.20
N ASN A 19 -6.95 3.11 -7.44
CA ASN A 19 -6.15 4.09 -6.72
C ASN A 19 -5.51 5.08 -7.70
N VAL A 20 -4.97 4.59 -8.82
CA VAL A 20 -4.37 5.43 -9.87
C VAL A 20 -5.40 6.35 -10.52
N ASN A 21 -6.56 5.80 -10.89
CA ASN A 21 -7.65 6.60 -11.47
C ASN A 21 -8.13 7.68 -10.50
N TYR A 22 -8.22 7.36 -9.21
CA TYR A 22 -8.65 8.31 -8.19
C TYR A 22 -7.60 9.39 -7.93
N LEU A 23 -6.31 9.04 -7.93
CA LEU A 23 -5.21 10.02 -7.88
C LEU A 23 -5.25 10.96 -9.09
N GLN A 24 -5.49 10.45 -10.30
CA GLN A 24 -5.61 11.28 -11.50
C GLN A 24 -6.79 12.25 -11.42
N ALA A 25 -7.93 11.79 -10.92
CA ALA A 25 -9.10 12.64 -10.74
C ALA A 25 -8.89 13.69 -9.63
N THR A 26 -8.16 13.34 -8.57
CA THR A 26 -7.81 14.24 -7.46
C THR A 26 -6.74 15.27 -7.85
N LEU A 27 -5.82 14.89 -8.73
CA LEU A 27 -4.68 15.71 -9.17
C LEU A 27 -4.70 15.95 -10.69
N PRO A 28 -5.72 16.62 -11.25
CA PRO A 28 -5.89 16.73 -12.71
C PRO A 28 -4.78 17.56 -13.40
N GLN A 29 -3.98 18.30 -12.63
CA GLN A 29 -2.86 19.10 -13.15
C GLN A 29 -1.50 18.41 -12.94
N ALA A 30 -1.45 17.23 -12.30
CA ALA A 30 -0.20 16.51 -12.11
C ALA A 30 0.22 15.76 -13.39
N GLN A 31 1.52 15.65 -13.57
CA GLN A 31 2.10 14.75 -14.57
C GLN A 31 2.16 13.34 -14.00
N PHE A 32 1.52 12.38 -14.65
CA PHE A 32 1.61 10.96 -14.31
C PHE A 32 2.61 10.27 -15.20
N VAL A 33 3.70 9.80 -14.61
CA VAL A 33 4.72 8.97 -15.28
C VAL A 33 4.40 7.51 -15.00
N ARG A 34 4.11 6.73 -16.03
CA ARG A 34 3.82 5.29 -15.93
C ARG A 34 5.06 4.51 -16.32
N THR A 35 5.71 3.89 -15.36
CA THR A 35 6.88 3.04 -15.57
C THR A 35 6.43 1.60 -15.78
N ALA A 36 6.64 1.05 -16.95
CA ALA A 36 6.40 -0.37 -17.22
C ALA A 36 7.52 -1.24 -16.60
N LEU A 37 7.24 -2.53 -16.36
CA LEU A 37 8.22 -3.46 -15.78
C LEU A 37 9.50 -3.59 -16.61
N THR A 38 9.41 -3.31 -17.92
CA THR A 38 10.56 -3.32 -18.85
C THR A 38 11.36 -2.03 -18.86
N ASP A 39 10.78 -0.95 -18.38
CA ASP A 39 11.35 0.39 -18.48
C ASP A 39 12.28 0.70 -17.29
N GLU A 40 13.16 1.66 -17.46
CA GLU A 40 13.88 2.22 -16.32
C GLU A 40 12.94 3.08 -15.48
N PRO A 41 12.92 2.91 -14.14
CA PRO A 41 12.08 3.74 -13.29
C PRO A 41 12.45 5.22 -13.41
N TYR A 42 11.43 6.09 -13.47
CA TYR A 42 11.65 7.53 -13.52
C TYR A 42 12.42 8.03 -12.28
N PHE A 43 12.14 7.43 -11.12
CA PHE A 43 12.83 7.75 -9.86
C PHE A 43 14.34 7.42 -9.91
N ALA A 44 14.82 6.62 -10.85
CA ALA A 44 16.25 6.28 -10.96
C ALA A 44 17.12 7.52 -11.16
N GLU A 45 16.67 8.43 -12.04
CA GLU A 45 17.40 9.66 -12.38
C GLU A 45 16.71 10.93 -11.86
N HIS A 46 15.44 10.86 -11.48
CA HIS A 46 14.61 11.99 -11.06
C HIS A 46 14.06 11.78 -9.64
N THR A 47 13.46 12.83 -9.08
CA THR A 47 12.74 12.72 -7.80
C THR A 47 11.27 13.03 -8.05
N PRO A 48 10.38 12.02 -8.10
CA PRO A 48 8.95 12.27 -8.17
C PRO A 48 8.42 12.85 -6.86
N ASP A 49 7.30 13.54 -6.93
CA ASP A 49 6.62 14.06 -5.75
C ASP A 49 5.79 12.99 -5.02
N LEU A 50 5.36 11.94 -5.74
CA LEU A 50 4.65 10.76 -5.21
C LEU A 50 5.03 9.53 -6.02
N ILE A 51 5.10 8.37 -5.35
CA ILE A 51 5.23 7.05 -5.99
C ILE A 51 4.08 6.15 -5.52
N TYR A 52 3.47 5.42 -6.46
CA TYR A 52 2.47 4.42 -6.17
C TYR A 52 2.82 3.08 -6.80
N ILE A 53 2.63 1.99 -6.04
CA ILE A 53 2.71 0.63 -6.53
C ILE A 53 1.57 -0.22 -5.94
N GLY A 54 0.82 -0.88 -6.81
CA GLY A 54 -0.36 -1.68 -6.47
C GLY A 54 -0.08 -3.16 -6.25
N SER A 55 -1.11 -3.87 -5.82
CA SER A 55 -1.08 -5.31 -5.58
C SER A 55 -0.83 -6.13 -6.86
N MET A 56 -0.15 -7.25 -6.71
CA MET A 56 0.26 -8.11 -7.82
C MET A 56 0.16 -9.61 -7.46
N SER A 57 0.34 -10.50 -8.44
CA SER A 57 0.50 -11.91 -8.13
C SER A 57 1.90 -12.18 -7.56
N GLU A 58 2.04 -13.24 -6.76
CA GLU A 58 3.32 -13.61 -6.12
C GLU A 58 4.42 -13.89 -7.16
N ARG A 59 4.03 -14.40 -8.32
CA ARG A 59 4.96 -14.58 -9.45
C ARG A 59 5.48 -13.23 -9.99
N ILE A 60 4.63 -12.23 -10.07
CA ILE A 60 5.01 -10.87 -10.49
C ILE A 60 5.81 -10.19 -9.37
N GLN A 61 5.46 -10.40 -8.10
CA GLN A 61 6.17 -9.87 -6.95
C GLN A 61 7.68 -10.21 -7.01
N ARG A 62 8.03 -11.46 -7.31
CA ARG A 62 9.43 -11.88 -7.50
C ARG A 62 10.12 -11.08 -8.59
N ARG A 63 9.46 -10.89 -9.74
CA ARG A 63 10.01 -10.12 -10.87
C ARG A 63 10.15 -8.63 -10.55
N VAL A 64 9.22 -8.08 -9.79
CA VAL A 64 9.27 -6.68 -9.33
C VAL A 64 10.45 -6.49 -8.36
N ILE A 65 10.66 -7.41 -7.42
CA ILE A 65 11.82 -7.38 -6.53
C ILE A 65 13.12 -7.43 -7.34
N GLU A 66 13.25 -8.36 -8.29
CA GLU A 66 14.43 -8.45 -9.17
C GLU A 66 14.66 -7.15 -9.94
N LYS A 67 13.59 -6.54 -10.46
CA LYS A 67 13.63 -5.28 -11.21
C LYS A 67 14.06 -4.10 -10.34
N LEU A 68 13.58 -4.03 -9.10
CA LEU A 68 13.85 -2.91 -8.20
C LEU A 68 15.16 -3.06 -7.43
N ARG A 69 15.70 -4.26 -7.30
CA ARG A 69 16.95 -4.54 -6.55
C ARG A 69 18.13 -3.66 -6.92
N PRO A 70 18.43 -3.36 -8.21
CA PRO A 70 19.50 -2.45 -8.58
C PRO A 70 19.32 -1.01 -8.06
N TYR A 71 18.09 -0.64 -7.73
CA TYR A 71 17.71 0.71 -7.29
C TYR A 71 17.47 0.80 -5.77
N THR A 72 17.83 -0.23 -4.98
CA THR A 72 17.57 -0.25 -3.53
C THR A 72 18.16 0.97 -2.83
N VAL A 73 19.42 1.31 -3.09
CA VAL A 73 20.07 2.50 -2.50
C VAL A 73 19.33 3.79 -2.90
N ARG A 74 18.87 3.88 -4.15
CA ARG A 74 18.10 5.05 -4.59
C ARG A 74 16.74 5.14 -3.91
N LEU A 75 16.06 4.02 -3.69
CA LEU A 75 14.81 3.97 -2.92
C LEU A 75 15.03 4.37 -1.46
N GLU A 76 16.12 3.93 -0.82
CA GLU A 76 16.51 4.39 0.52
C GLU A 76 16.69 5.91 0.56
N GLU A 77 17.43 6.49 -0.39
CA GLU A 77 17.58 7.95 -0.49
C GLU A 77 16.26 8.69 -0.63
N LEU A 78 15.31 8.15 -1.41
CA LEU A 78 13.99 8.76 -1.58
C LEU A 78 13.16 8.69 -0.29
N VAL A 79 13.24 7.56 0.42
CA VAL A 79 12.59 7.39 1.73
C VAL A 79 13.17 8.38 2.74
N GLU A 80 14.51 8.49 2.84
CA GLU A 80 15.19 9.45 3.72
C GLU A 80 14.87 10.92 3.38
N LYS A 81 14.52 11.21 2.14
CA LYS A 81 14.07 12.54 1.67
C LYS A 81 12.57 12.76 1.85
N ASP A 82 11.89 11.88 2.55
CA ASP A 82 10.45 11.94 2.79
C ASP A 82 9.59 11.91 1.50
N VAL A 83 10.10 11.36 0.38
CA VAL A 83 9.28 11.17 -0.82
C VAL A 83 8.16 10.17 -0.50
N PRO A 84 6.89 10.56 -0.67
CA PRO A 84 5.78 9.66 -0.35
C PRO A 84 5.70 8.49 -1.32
N ILE A 85 5.70 7.29 -0.75
CA ILE A 85 5.56 6.03 -1.48
C ILE A 85 4.40 5.26 -0.86
N LEU A 86 3.36 4.95 -1.63
CA LEU A 86 2.27 4.09 -1.20
C LEU A 86 2.33 2.75 -1.92
N ALA A 87 2.49 1.69 -1.14
CA ALA A 87 2.52 0.30 -1.60
C ALA A 87 1.31 -0.47 -1.02
N THR A 88 0.40 -0.90 -1.86
CA THR A 88 -0.86 -1.56 -1.45
C THR A 88 -0.84 -3.07 -1.72
N GLY A 89 -1.58 -3.83 -0.91
CA GLY A 89 -1.57 -5.28 -0.97
C GLY A 89 -0.17 -5.85 -0.73
N ASN A 90 0.18 -6.88 -1.47
CA ASN A 90 1.50 -7.51 -1.36
C ASN A 90 2.65 -6.68 -1.98
N ALA A 91 2.38 -5.49 -2.52
CA ALA A 91 3.44 -4.57 -2.93
C ALA A 91 4.23 -4.04 -1.72
N GLY A 92 3.60 -3.85 -0.55
CA GLY A 92 4.32 -3.49 0.68
C GLY A 92 5.37 -4.53 1.09
N GLU A 93 5.12 -5.79 0.81
CA GLU A 93 5.98 -6.90 1.18
C GLU A 93 7.35 -6.88 0.48
N ILE A 94 7.45 -6.26 -0.70
CA ILE A 94 8.73 -6.17 -1.44
C ILE A 94 9.80 -5.39 -0.67
N PHE A 95 9.39 -4.47 0.22
CA PHE A 95 10.29 -3.66 1.03
C PHE A 95 10.79 -4.38 2.29
N CYS A 96 10.20 -5.54 2.64
CA CYS A 96 10.63 -6.36 3.76
C CYS A 96 11.99 -7.04 3.51
N LYS A 97 12.58 -7.65 4.55
CA LYS A 97 13.86 -8.35 4.46
C LYS A 97 13.76 -9.62 3.63
N HIS A 98 12.81 -10.49 3.97
CA HIS A 98 12.68 -11.81 3.35
C HIS A 98 11.21 -12.16 3.13
N ILE A 99 10.95 -12.94 2.09
CA ILE A 99 9.64 -13.53 1.79
C ILE A 99 9.82 -15.04 1.71
N THR A 100 9.23 -15.77 2.65
CA THR A 100 9.22 -17.23 2.69
C THR A 100 7.95 -17.77 2.04
N TYR A 101 8.09 -18.58 1.00
CA TYR A 101 7.00 -19.27 0.32
C TYR A 101 6.90 -20.70 0.86
N LYS A 102 6.05 -20.91 1.88
CA LYS A 102 5.93 -22.19 2.59
C LYS A 102 5.58 -23.34 1.68
N THR A 103 4.69 -23.13 0.73
CA THR A 103 4.24 -24.18 -0.21
C THR A 103 5.34 -24.63 -1.15
N GLU A 104 6.28 -23.76 -1.48
CA GLU A 104 7.39 -24.03 -2.39
C GLU A 104 8.68 -24.36 -1.66
N GLU A 105 8.68 -24.26 -0.31
CA GLU A 105 9.86 -24.37 0.55
C GLU A 105 11.04 -23.49 0.08
N THR A 106 10.71 -22.26 -0.40
CA THR A 106 11.69 -21.30 -0.91
C THR A 106 11.62 -19.99 -0.15
N GLU A 107 12.76 -19.31 -0.08
CA GLU A 107 12.89 -17.98 0.46
C GLU A 107 13.58 -17.07 -0.54
N ILE A 108 13.16 -15.83 -0.60
CA ILE A 108 13.79 -14.78 -1.40
C ILE A 108 14.04 -13.54 -0.55
N ASP A 109 15.12 -12.84 -0.83
CA ASP A 109 15.35 -11.53 -0.23
C ASP A 109 14.40 -10.50 -0.85
N GLY A 110 13.78 -9.69 0.00
CA GLY A 110 13.14 -8.45 -0.42
C GLY A 110 14.15 -7.33 -0.68
N LEU A 111 13.70 -6.09 -0.62
CA LEU A 111 14.60 -4.92 -0.75
C LEU A 111 15.25 -4.53 0.59
N GLY A 112 14.74 -5.02 1.72
CA GLY A 112 15.35 -4.87 3.03
C GLY A 112 15.21 -3.47 3.67
N LEU A 113 14.34 -2.61 3.14
CA LEU A 113 14.13 -1.25 3.67
C LEU A 113 13.34 -1.25 4.98
N VAL A 114 12.62 -2.34 5.27
CA VAL A 114 11.77 -2.48 6.47
C VAL A 114 12.16 -3.74 7.23
N ASP A 115 12.33 -3.62 8.55
CA ASP A 115 12.70 -4.74 9.44
C ASP A 115 11.53 -5.68 9.74
N LEU A 116 10.92 -6.19 8.68
CA LEU A 116 9.87 -7.20 8.71
C LEU A 116 10.23 -8.34 7.77
N THR A 117 9.59 -9.50 7.98
CA THR A 117 9.65 -10.65 7.08
C THR A 117 8.24 -11.00 6.62
N VAL A 118 8.11 -11.87 5.62
CA VAL A 118 6.80 -12.27 5.09
C VAL A 118 6.73 -13.80 5.02
N GLU A 119 5.60 -14.34 5.40
CA GLU A 119 5.28 -15.75 5.20
C GLU A 119 4.09 -15.89 4.26
N THR A 120 4.26 -16.56 3.13
CA THR A 120 3.21 -16.85 2.14
C THR A 120 2.81 -18.32 2.19
N ASP A 121 1.51 -18.58 2.28
CA ASP A 121 0.93 -19.93 2.28
C ASP A 121 -0.28 -19.98 1.34
N TYR A 122 -0.10 -20.53 0.16
CA TYR A 122 -1.13 -20.61 -0.88
C TYR A 122 -2.36 -21.44 -0.52
N PHE A 123 -2.26 -22.31 0.49
CA PHE A 123 -3.40 -23.10 0.95
C PHE A 123 -4.28 -22.35 1.97
N ASN A 124 -3.79 -21.24 2.53
CA ASN A 124 -4.45 -20.51 3.59
C ASN A 124 -4.76 -19.05 3.19
N ARG A 125 -5.69 -18.90 2.24
CA ARG A 125 -6.14 -17.56 1.86
C ARG A 125 -6.89 -16.88 3.02
N TYR A 126 -6.49 -15.67 3.30
CA TYR A 126 -7.17 -14.80 4.26
C TYR A 126 -8.00 -13.75 3.53
N ASN A 127 -9.27 -13.63 3.95
CA ASN A 127 -10.15 -12.53 3.54
C ASN A 127 -10.75 -11.94 4.79
N GLY A 128 -10.72 -10.61 4.91
CA GLY A 128 -11.24 -9.91 6.06
C GLY A 128 -11.47 -8.43 5.78
N LYS A 129 -12.39 -7.85 6.54
CA LYS A 129 -12.61 -6.42 6.59
C LYS A 129 -11.68 -5.80 7.63
N VAL A 130 -11.39 -4.52 7.49
CA VAL A 130 -10.59 -3.77 8.47
C VAL A 130 -11.24 -2.42 8.72
N LEU A 131 -11.39 -2.09 9.99
CA LEU A 131 -11.65 -0.75 10.50
C LEU A 131 -10.51 -0.37 11.44
N ALA A 132 -9.82 0.70 11.13
CA ALA A 132 -8.60 1.10 11.83
C ALA A 132 -8.53 2.62 12.02
N ASP A 133 -7.58 3.06 12.83
CA ASP A 133 -7.29 4.47 13.07
C ASP A 133 -5.92 4.85 12.49
N PHE A 134 -5.84 6.05 11.90
CA PHE A 134 -4.62 6.66 11.40
C PHE A 134 -4.67 8.18 11.67
N GLU A 135 -3.83 8.69 12.55
CA GLU A 135 -3.70 10.14 12.84
C GLU A 135 -5.05 10.86 13.03
N GLY A 136 -5.99 10.23 13.73
CA GLY A 136 -7.32 10.76 13.99
C GLY A 136 -8.35 10.53 12.87
N MET A 137 -7.96 9.89 11.77
CA MET A 137 -8.86 9.45 10.71
C MET A 137 -9.23 7.97 10.91
N GLU A 138 -10.47 7.62 10.60
CA GLU A 138 -10.88 6.22 10.47
C GLU A 138 -10.50 5.71 9.08
N ILE A 139 -9.92 4.52 8.99
CA ILE A 139 -9.56 3.87 7.73
C ILE A 139 -10.35 2.58 7.59
N VAL A 140 -11.01 2.43 6.45
CA VAL A 140 -11.75 1.23 6.09
C VAL A 140 -11.12 0.55 4.88
N GLY A 141 -11.13 -0.75 4.87
CA GLY A 141 -10.62 -1.55 3.76
C GLY A 141 -10.91 -3.02 3.96
N PHE A 142 -10.40 -3.82 3.07
CA PHE A 142 -10.41 -5.26 3.24
C PHE A 142 -9.12 -5.88 2.74
N ARG A 143 -8.88 -7.10 3.15
CA ARG A 143 -7.71 -7.88 2.84
C ARG A 143 -8.11 -9.11 2.07
N SER A 144 -7.32 -9.47 1.06
CA SER A 144 -7.45 -10.72 0.32
C SER A 144 -6.05 -11.17 -0.06
N GLN A 145 -5.48 -12.06 0.73
CA GLN A 145 -4.05 -12.37 0.66
C GLN A 145 -3.76 -13.82 1.03
N PHE A 146 -2.60 -14.30 0.61
CA PHE A 146 -2.01 -15.59 1.00
C PHE A 146 -0.82 -15.42 1.94
N SER A 147 -0.43 -14.18 2.25
CA SER A 147 0.77 -13.83 2.99
C SER A 147 0.46 -13.00 4.22
N PHE A 148 1.35 -13.07 5.20
CA PHE A 148 1.34 -12.23 6.38
C PHE A 148 2.74 -11.73 6.67
N MET A 149 2.85 -10.44 6.94
CA MET A 149 4.08 -9.87 7.48
C MET A 149 4.28 -10.35 8.91
N GLN A 150 5.54 -10.54 9.30
CA GLN A 150 5.99 -11.00 10.62
C GLN A 150 7.05 -10.03 11.15
N GLY A 151 7.11 -9.90 12.46
CA GLY A 151 8.07 -9.02 13.14
C GLY A 151 7.36 -8.04 14.06
N ASP A 152 8.12 -7.10 14.60
CA ASP A 152 7.63 -6.03 15.47
C ASP A 152 7.54 -4.72 14.68
N ASN A 153 6.31 -4.26 14.43
CA ASN A 153 6.03 -2.96 13.80
C ASN A 153 5.54 -1.90 14.80
N SER A 154 5.72 -2.11 16.10
CA SER A 154 5.19 -1.22 17.14
C SER A 154 5.70 0.23 17.04
N GLN A 155 6.86 0.45 16.45
CA GLN A 155 7.46 1.77 16.28
C GLN A 155 7.16 2.42 14.94
N ASN A 156 6.65 1.64 13.98
CA ASN A 156 6.47 2.08 12.59
C ASN A 156 5.23 1.50 11.91
N TYR A 157 4.22 1.09 12.69
CA TYR A 157 2.96 0.65 12.09
C TYR A 157 2.29 1.78 11.31
N PHE A 158 1.53 1.40 10.29
CA PHE A 158 0.70 2.35 9.55
C PHE A 158 -0.64 2.59 10.25
N LEU A 159 -1.37 1.52 10.59
CA LEU A 159 -2.71 1.63 11.17
C LEU A 159 -2.83 0.91 12.52
N GLN A 160 -3.63 1.47 13.41
CA GLN A 160 -4.10 0.78 14.61
C GLN A 160 -5.49 0.20 14.37
N VAL A 161 -5.58 -1.13 14.31
CA VAL A 161 -6.81 -1.85 13.94
C VAL A 161 -7.76 -1.94 15.13
N ARG A 162 -8.97 -1.42 14.98
CA ARG A 162 -10.07 -1.59 15.93
C ARG A 162 -10.82 -2.89 15.66
N ARG A 163 -11.12 -3.19 14.40
CA ARG A 163 -11.82 -4.41 13.98
C ARG A 163 -11.11 -5.03 12.79
N GLY A 164 -10.93 -6.33 12.79
CA GLY A 164 -10.12 -7.09 11.84
C GLY A 164 -8.74 -7.45 12.42
N ASP A 165 -7.83 -7.88 11.57
CA ASP A 165 -6.46 -8.26 11.94
C ASP A 165 -5.45 -7.19 11.49
N GLY A 166 -4.36 -7.06 12.25
CA GLY A 166 -3.24 -6.19 11.93
C GLY A 166 -2.23 -6.84 10.96
N LEU A 167 -0.94 -6.67 11.23
CA LEU A 167 0.16 -7.23 10.44
C LEU A 167 -0.05 -8.73 10.15
N ASN A 168 -0.55 -9.43 11.18
CA ASN A 168 -0.98 -10.82 11.12
C ASN A 168 -2.12 -11.04 12.14
N LYS A 169 -2.64 -12.28 12.27
CA LYS A 169 -3.75 -12.63 13.16
C LYS A 169 -3.50 -12.38 14.65
N LYS A 170 -2.27 -12.12 15.08
CA LYS A 170 -1.89 -11.87 16.49
C LYS A 170 -1.68 -10.38 16.77
N SER A 171 -1.61 -9.54 15.74
CA SER A 171 -1.36 -8.10 15.86
C SER A 171 -2.62 -7.29 15.62
N LYS A 172 -2.70 -6.12 16.24
CA LYS A 172 -3.66 -5.05 15.94
C LYS A 172 -2.98 -3.83 15.29
N LEU A 173 -1.70 -3.96 14.98
CA LEU A 173 -0.95 -2.96 14.23
C LEU A 173 -0.81 -3.44 12.79
N GLU A 174 -1.31 -2.69 11.83
CA GLU A 174 -1.35 -3.05 10.41
C GLU A 174 -0.33 -2.27 9.62
N GLY A 175 0.32 -2.96 8.67
CA GLY A 175 1.26 -2.36 7.74
C GLY A 175 2.49 -1.74 8.41
N PHE A 176 3.12 -0.85 7.70
CA PHE A 176 4.25 -0.08 8.21
C PHE A 176 4.27 1.32 7.60
N ARG A 177 4.92 2.24 8.31
CA ARG A 177 5.30 3.56 7.83
C ARG A 177 6.74 3.85 8.26
N VAL A 178 7.61 4.03 7.30
CA VAL A 178 9.02 4.46 7.50
C VAL A 178 9.20 5.77 6.76
N HIS A 179 9.37 6.88 7.47
CA HIS A 179 9.23 8.21 6.86
C HIS A 179 7.86 8.35 6.17
N ASN A 180 7.86 8.57 4.85
CA ASN A 180 6.66 8.62 4.01
C ASN A 180 6.51 7.39 3.10
N LEU A 181 7.30 6.34 3.30
CA LEU A 181 7.03 5.01 2.73
C LEU A 181 5.96 4.32 3.56
N ILE A 182 4.79 4.12 2.96
CA ILE A 182 3.63 3.44 3.56
C ILE A 182 3.40 2.13 2.83
N GLY A 183 3.48 1.01 3.55
CA GLY A 183 3.09 -0.31 3.06
C GLY A 183 1.89 -0.85 3.82
N THR A 184 0.86 -1.26 3.10
CA THR A 184 -0.38 -1.79 3.69
C THR A 184 -0.92 -2.96 2.89
N ASN A 185 -1.43 -3.99 3.59
CA ASN A 185 -2.16 -5.09 2.94
C ASN A 185 -3.62 -4.74 2.64
N LEU A 186 -4.07 -3.52 2.95
CA LEU A 186 -5.43 -3.10 2.64
C LEU A 186 -5.62 -2.90 1.14
N LEU A 187 -6.73 -3.39 0.68
CA LEU A 187 -7.24 -3.31 -0.67
C LEU A 187 -8.61 -2.65 -0.66
N GLY A 188 -9.13 -2.44 -1.88
CA GLY A 188 -10.49 -2.15 -1.94
C GLY A 188 -11.05 -1.05 -2.80
N PRO A 189 -10.31 -0.29 -3.58
CA PRO A 189 -9.00 0.36 -3.44
C PRO A 189 -8.97 1.37 -2.28
N ILE A 190 -7.86 1.47 -1.60
CA ILE A 190 -7.78 2.22 -0.32
C ILE A 190 -8.06 3.73 -0.48
N LEU A 191 -7.60 4.37 -1.56
CA LEU A 191 -7.72 5.82 -1.72
C LEU A 191 -9.17 6.28 -1.93
N PRO A 192 -9.96 5.74 -2.87
CA PRO A 192 -11.36 6.13 -3.02
C PRO A 192 -12.25 5.66 -1.86
N LEU A 193 -11.87 4.61 -1.14
CA LEU A 193 -12.58 4.20 0.09
C LEU A 193 -12.35 5.17 1.25
N ASN A 194 -11.24 5.91 1.27
CA ASN A 194 -10.81 6.77 2.36
C ASN A 194 -10.39 8.15 1.81
N PRO A 195 -11.33 9.01 1.39
CA PRO A 195 -11.00 10.27 0.74
C PRO A 195 -10.13 11.20 1.59
N LEU A 196 -10.28 11.21 2.91
CA LEU A 196 -9.42 11.98 3.81
C LEU A 196 -7.97 11.47 3.82
N PHE A 197 -7.78 10.15 3.74
CA PHE A 197 -6.45 9.57 3.59
C PHE A 197 -5.84 9.88 2.21
N CYS A 198 -6.66 9.92 1.15
CA CYS A 198 -6.19 10.37 -0.16
C CYS A 198 -5.66 11.81 -0.09
N GLU A 199 -6.39 12.74 0.52
CA GLU A 199 -5.96 14.13 0.73
C GLU A 199 -4.67 14.21 1.54
N TYR A 200 -4.59 13.43 2.63
CA TYR A 200 -3.38 13.33 3.44
C TYR A 200 -2.18 12.86 2.60
N PHE A 201 -2.34 11.76 1.85
CA PHE A 201 -1.26 11.20 1.05
C PHE A 201 -0.76 12.14 -0.04
N VAL A 202 -1.67 12.78 -0.80
CA VAL A 202 -1.25 13.75 -1.82
C VAL A 202 -0.66 15.02 -1.19
N GLY A 203 -1.09 15.36 0.03
CA GLY A 203 -0.54 16.45 0.83
C GLY A 203 0.92 16.22 1.22
N LEU A 204 1.34 14.98 1.48
CA LEU A 204 2.75 14.65 1.73
C LEU A 204 3.65 15.01 0.55
N GLY A 205 3.15 14.89 -0.68
CA GLY A 205 3.84 15.31 -1.91
C GLY A 205 3.71 16.81 -2.21
N GLY A 206 3.16 17.60 -1.28
CA GLY A 206 3.02 19.05 -1.41
C GLY A 206 1.76 19.54 -2.12
N ALA A 207 0.83 18.64 -2.49
CA ALA A 207 -0.44 19.07 -3.08
C ALA A 207 -1.42 19.58 -2.03
N GLN A 208 -2.10 20.67 -2.35
CA GLN A 208 -3.29 21.12 -1.63
C GLN A 208 -4.51 20.81 -2.52
N ALA A 209 -5.00 19.60 -2.44
CA ALA A 209 -6.10 19.12 -3.26
C ALA A 209 -7.17 18.45 -2.41
N GLU A 210 -8.43 18.72 -2.73
CA GLU A 210 -9.56 17.93 -2.23
C GLU A 210 -9.67 16.65 -3.01
N ALA A 211 -10.05 15.57 -2.34
CA ALA A 211 -10.29 14.27 -2.97
C ALA A 211 -11.38 14.38 -4.06
N ALA A 212 -11.18 13.69 -5.18
CA ALA A 212 -12.14 13.70 -6.27
C ALA A 212 -13.54 13.23 -5.78
N PHE A 213 -14.59 13.84 -6.34
CA PHE A 213 -15.99 13.54 -5.97
C PHE A 213 -16.23 13.62 -4.46
N LYS A 214 -15.72 14.69 -3.83
CA LYS A 214 -15.59 14.82 -2.37
C LYS A 214 -16.87 14.48 -1.60
N ASP A 215 -18.02 15.04 -2.02
CA ASP A 215 -19.28 14.87 -1.29
C ASP A 215 -19.76 13.43 -1.37
N GLU A 216 -19.80 12.83 -2.56
CA GLU A 216 -20.24 11.46 -2.79
C GLU A 216 -19.26 10.45 -2.16
N ALA A 217 -17.97 10.70 -2.28
CA ALA A 217 -16.93 9.87 -1.67
C ALA A 217 -17.04 9.89 -0.14
N MET A 218 -17.26 11.06 0.46
CA MET A 218 -17.45 11.21 1.90
C MET A 218 -18.75 10.57 2.39
N ASP A 219 -19.83 10.64 1.65
CA ASP A 219 -21.08 9.98 2.02
C ASP A 219 -20.92 8.44 1.98
N ALA A 220 -20.29 7.91 0.94
CA ALA A 220 -19.99 6.49 0.85
C ALA A 220 -19.02 6.03 1.96
N TYR A 221 -18.00 6.82 2.27
CA TYR A 221 -17.06 6.59 3.36
C TYR A 221 -17.77 6.53 4.72
N ARG A 222 -18.59 7.55 5.05
CA ARG A 222 -19.34 7.59 6.32
C ARG A 222 -20.26 6.39 6.47
N GLN A 223 -20.97 6.01 5.39
CA GLN A 223 -21.82 4.83 5.41
C GLN A 223 -21.02 3.55 5.69
N ARG A 224 -19.83 3.40 5.10
CA ARG A 224 -18.95 2.24 5.31
C ARG A 224 -18.35 2.20 6.71
N VAL A 225 -17.92 3.33 7.25
CA VAL A 225 -17.46 3.44 8.65
C VAL A 225 -18.57 3.02 9.61
N LYS A 226 -19.81 3.50 9.39
CA LYS A 226 -20.98 3.11 10.19
C LYS A 226 -21.24 1.61 10.10
N GLU A 227 -21.23 1.04 8.89
CA GLU A 227 -21.40 -0.40 8.67
C GLU A 227 -20.31 -1.22 9.38
N PHE A 228 -19.05 -0.81 9.22
CA PHE A 228 -17.92 -1.53 9.82
C PHE A 228 -17.84 -1.36 11.34
N SER A 229 -18.46 -0.32 11.89
CA SER A 229 -18.59 -0.13 13.36
C SER A 229 -19.71 -0.97 13.98
N ASP A 230 -20.65 -1.46 13.18
CA ASP A 230 -21.76 -2.27 13.68
C ASP A 230 -21.26 -3.63 14.21
N PRO A 231 -21.51 -3.97 15.50
CA PRO A 231 -21.09 -5.25 16.09
C PRO A 231 -21.61 -6.48 15.37
N GLU A 232 -22.77 -6.39 14.70
CA GLU A 232 -23.39 -7.50 13.96
C GLU A 232 -22.65 -7.82 12.64
N VAL A 233 -21.86 -6.91 12.13
CA VAL A 233 -21.06 -7.13 10.92
C VAL A 233 -19.86 -8.01 11.22
N LYS A 234 -19.73 -9.12 10.49
CA LYS A 234 -18.59 -10.04 10.63
C LYS A 234 -17.37 -9.53 9.88
N PHE A 235 -16.22 -9.70 10.49
CA PHE A 235 -14.88 -9.34 10.00
C PHE A 235 -14.06 -10.57 9.66
#